data_196e92ce3325061926d32edc22d53257
#
_entry.id   196e92ce3325061926d32edc22d53257
#
_cell.length_a   1.000
_cell.length_b   1.000
_cell.length_c   1.000
_cell.angle_alpha   90.00
_cell.angle_beta   90.00
_cell.angle_gamma   90.00
#
_symmetry.space_group_name_H-M   'P 1'
#
loop_
_entity.id
_entity.type
_entity.pdbx_description
1 polymer ?
#
loop_
_entity_poly.entity_id
_entity_poly.type
_entity_poly.pdbx_seq_one_letter_code
_entity_poly.pdbx_strand_id
1 'polypeptide(L)'
;MVNLELYRVFYKVAKCGSLTKAAEELYISQPAVSQAIKQLESGLGCQLFVRTHKGMELSETGGKQIFPAIEQALKSIDEAENKLTELKDTATGVIRICASDTVSTHFLIPVIKKYHEKYPDVNLILQNCTSAETIEYLKGNKGDIGFLNLPIDDSYVNLLSTIMPLHDTFVASDKFSELTGGTVGLGKLQHYPLLMLELSTATRQAIVTFAHSLGIHLHPEIEVASLELMVELAKNGIGIACIPREFVKKELATGELKEIKTDPTLPTRAIGLALPKGDAITFAVREFIKMVEEETEN
;
A
#
# COMPACT_ATOMS: atom_id res chain seq x y z
N MET A 1 -7.20 -5.74 -41.01
CA MET A 1 -7.52 -5.49 -39.61
C MET A 1 -6.23 -5.70 -38.81
N VAL A 2 -5.85 -4.80 -37.97
CA VAL A 2 -4.62 -4.89 -37.16
C VAL A 2 -4.84 -5.90 -36.04
N ASN A 3 -3.82 -6.70 -35.71
CA ASN A 3 -3.90 -7.71 -34.66
C ASN A 3 -4.02 -7.02 -33.27
N LEU A 4 -4.90 -7.56 -32.41
CA LEU A 4 -5.12 -7.04 -31.04
C LEU A 4 -3.84 -7.06 -30.19
N GLU A 5 -2.97 -8.05 -30.38
CA GLU A 5 -1.68 -8.12 -29.65
C GLU A 5 -0.78 -6.91 -29.91
N LEU A 6 -0.84 -6.32 -31.09
CA LEU A 6 -0.08 -5.10 -31.38
C LEU A 6 -0.58 -3.90 -30.54
N TYR A 7 -1.88 -3.84 -30.26
CA TYR A 7 -2.46 -2.82 -29.37
C TYR A 7 -2.09 -3.07 -27.90
N ARG A 8 -1.99 -4.33 -27.45
CA ARG A 8 -1.49 -4.68 -26.11
C ARG A 8 -0.05 -4.21 -25.93
N VAL A 9 0.82 -4.44 -26.91
CA VAL A 9 2.21 -3.96 -26.89
C VAL A 9 2.25 -2.42 -26.89
N PHE A 10 1.43 -1.75 -27.71
CA PHE A 10 1.32 -0.29 -27.73
C PHE A 10 0.94 0.27 -26.37
N TYR A 11 -0.12 -0.27 -25.78
CA TYR A 11 -0.59 0.12 -24.45
C TYR A 11 0.50 -0.02 -23.38
N LYS A 12 1.19 -1.16 -23.38
CA LYS A 12 2.26 -1.42 -22.41
C LYS A 12 3.45 -0.47 -22.58
N VAL A 13 3.88 -0.20 -23.80
CA VAL A 13 4.94 0.78 -24.07
C VAL A 13 4.54 2.19 -23.64
N ALA A 14 3.30 2.58 -23.86
CA ALA A 14 2.77 3.88 -23.42
C ALA A 14 2.78 4.03 -21.90
N LYS A 15 2.39 2.99 -21.16
CA LYS A 15 2.40 2.99 -19.69
C LYS A 15 3.82 3.00 -19.11
N CYS A 16 4.72 2.20 -19.68
CA CYS A 16 6.11 2.09 -19.19
C CYS A 16 7.02 3.26 -19.65
N GLY A 17 6.66 4.00 -20.70
CA GLY A 17 7.50 5.03 -21.31
C GLY A 17 8.84 4.48 -21.85
N SER A 18 8.99 3.16 -21.99
CA SER A 18 10.24 2.47 -22.34
C SER A 18 9.98 1.15 -23.03
N LEU A 19 10.63 0.93 -24.18
CA LEU A 19 10.56 -0.34 -24.89
C LEU A 19 11.17 -1.50 -24.09
N THR A 20 12.25 -1.24 -23.34
CA THR A 20 12.93 -2.26 -22.53
C THR A 20 12.05 -2.70 -21.35
N LYS A 21 11.49 -1.74 -20.59
CA LYS A 21 10.58 -2.06 -19.49
C LYS A 21 9.33 -2.77 -19.97
N ALA A 22 8.75 -2.33 -21.10
CA ALA A 22 7.59 -3.01 -21.69
C ALA A 22 7.91 -4.45 -22.11
N ALA A 23 9.12 -4.69 -22.64
CA ALA A 23 9.58 -6.02 -23.02
C ALA A 23 9.69 -6.97 -21.80
N GLU A 24 10.23 -6.47 -20.69
CA GLU A 24 10.33 -7.18 -19.42
C GLU A 24 8.94 -7.55 -18.90
N GLU A 25 8.00 -6.61 -18.89
CA GLU A 25 6.63 -6.84 -18.40
C GLU A 25 5.79 -7.75 -19.32
N LEU A 26 6.10 -7.78 -20.62
CA LEU A 26 5.45 -8.67 -21.60
C LEU A 26 6.14 -10.03 -21.76
N TYR A 27 7.27 -10.25 -21.07
CA TYR A 27 8.09 -11.46 -21.19
C TYR A 27 8.53 -11.76 -22.62
N ILE A 28 8.85 -10.73 -23.41
CA ILE A 28 9.35 -10.83 -24.79
C ILE A 28 10.62 -10.01 -24.96
N SER A 29 11.30 -10.16 -26.10
CA SER A 29 12.52 -9.40 -26.35
C SER A 29 12.19 -7.93 -26.76
N GLN A 30 13.07 -6.99 -26.38
CA GLN A 30 12.93 -5.58 -26.79
C GLN A 30 12.87 -5.38 -28.32
N PRO A 31 13.62 -6.14 -29.17
CA PRO A 31 13.44 -6.09 -30.62
C PRO A 31 12.01 -6.47 -31.07
N ALA A 32 11.39 -7.47 -30.41
CA ALA A 32 10.01 -7.87 -30.73
C ALA A 32 9.03 -6.77 -30.40
N VAL A 33 9.17 -6.08 -29.24
CA VAL A 33 8.37 -4.91 -28.89
C VAL A 33 8.53 -3.80 -29.96
N SER A 34 9.77 -3.48 -30.34
CA SER A 34 10.04 -2.46 -31.35
C SER A 34 9.43 -2.81 -32.71
N GLN A 35 9.48 -4.08 -33.11
CA GLN A 35 8.87 -4.55 -34.35
C GLN A 35 7.35 -4.48 -34.31
N ALA A 36 6.74 -4.86 -33.19
CA ALA A 36 5.29 -4.77 -32.99
C ALA A 36 4.77 -3.35 -33.11
N ILE A 37 5.46 -2.37 -32.49
CA ILE A 37 5.12 -0.95 -32.63
C ILE A 37 5.21 -0.49 -34.09
N LYS A 38 6.30 -0.79 -34.78
CA LYS A 38 6.47 -0.44 -36.20
C LYS A 38 5.37 -1.06 -37.08
N GLN A 39 5.00 -2.31 -36.81
CA GLN A 39 3.93 -2.98 -37.53
C GLN A 39 2.57 -2.32 -37.29
N LEU A 40 2.28 -1.90 -36.04
CA LEU A 40 1.07 -1.17 -35.70
C LEU A 40 1.02 0.18 -36.41
N GLU A 41 2.10 0.96 -36.32
CA GLU A 41 2.23 2.26 -36.97
C GLU A 41 2.06 2.15 -38.49
N SER A 42 2.68 1.14 -39.11
CA SER A 42 2.52 0.85 -40.54
C SER A 42 1.09 0.49 -40.91
N GLY A 43 0.42 -0.32 -40.06
CA GLY A 43 -0.99 -0.73 -40.28
C GLY A 43 -1.98 0.41 -40.13
N LEU A 44 -1.68 1.39 -39.27
CA LEU A 44 -2.52 2.56 -38.99
C LEU A 44 -2.14 3.77 -39.89
N GLY A 45 -0.98 3.74 -40.55
CA GLY A 45 -0.51 4.82 -41.40
C GLY A 45 -0.09 6.07 -40.62
N CYS A 46 0.16 5.97 -39.31
CA CYS A 46 0.58 7.11 -38.50
C CYS A 46 1.57 6.68 -37.40
N GLN A 47 2.38 7.64 -36.98
CA GLN A 47 3.34 7.44 -35.89
C GLN A 47 2.64 7.57 -34.55
N LEU A 48 2.84 6.59 -33.66
CA LEU A 48 2.20 6.54 -32.34
C LEU A 48 3.12 7.01 -31.22
N PHE A 49 4.44 6.88 -31.41
CA PHE A 49 5.44 7.31 -30.43
C PHE A 49 6.45 8.27 -31.01
N VAL A 50 6.95 9.16 -30.17
CA VAL A 50 8.14 9.97 -30.40
C VAL A 50 9.20 9.58 -29.36
N ARG A 51 10.45 9.50 -29.80
CA ARG A 51 11.58 9.23 -28.93
C ARG A 51 12.12 10.53 -28.36
N THR A 52 12.10 10.68 -27.05
CA THR A 52 12.64 11.85 -26.36
C THR A 52 13.83 11.45 -25.47
N HIS A 53 14.50 12.42 -24.88
CA HIS A 53 15.55 12.19 -23.90
C HIS A 53 15.03 11.51 -22.60
N LYS A 54 13.70 11.57 -22.37
CA LYS A 54 13.03 10.93 -21.23
C LYS A 54 12.53 9.50 -21.54
N GLY A 55 12.60 9.06 -22.80
CA GLY A 55 12.13 7.75 -23.24
C GLY A 55 11.17 7.78 -24.41
N MET A 56 10.18 6.90 -24.39
CA MET A 56 9.11 6.82 -25.40
C MET A 56 7.90 7.61 -24.93
N GLU A 57 7.48 8.60 -25.69
CA GLU A 57 6.27 9.41 -25.41
C GLU A 57 5.25 9.23 -26.52
N LEU A 58 3.96 9.30 -26.18
CA LEU A 58 2.89 9.25 -27.17
C LEU A 58 2.95 10.46 -28.11
N SER A 59 2.83 10.23 -29.44
CA SER A 59 2.75 11.31 -30.43
C SER A 59 1.44 12.08 -30.28
N GLU A 60 1.48 13.39 -30.55
CA GLU A 60 0.29 14.26 -30.46
C GLU A 60 -0.79 13.88 -31.51
N THR A 61 -0.35 13.52 -32.72
CA THR A 61 -1.23 13.29 -33.85
C THR A 61 -1.79 11.87 -33.96
N GLY A 62 -1.18 10.88 -33.29
CA GLY A 62 -1.60 9.47 -33.35
C GLY A 62 -1.74 8.86 -31.97
N GLY A 63 -0.63 8.75 -31.21
CA GLY A 63 -0.58 8.03 -29.96
C GLY A 63 -1.58 8.54 -28.93
N LYS A 64 -1.59 9.85 -28.65
CA LYS A 64 -2.52 10.46 -27.69
C LYS A 64 -3.98 10.37 -28.12
N GLN A 65 -4.25 10.33 -29.43
CA GLN A 65 -5.61 10.28 -29.95
C GLN A 65 -6.25 8.89 -29.73
N ILE A 66 -5.48 7.81 -29.96
CA ILE A 66 -6.03 6.46 -29.85
C ILE A 66 -5.86 5.83 -28.49
N PHE A 67 -4.92 6.31 -27.66
CA PHE A 67 -4.59 5.69 -26.37
C PHE A 67 -5.82 5.49 -25.46
N PRO A 68 -6.71 6.50 -25.22
CA PRO A 68 -7.86 6.33 -24.34
C PRO A 68 -8.83 5.25 -24.85
N ALA A 69 -9.03 5.18 -26.17
CA ALA A 69 -9.91 4.17 -26.76
C ALA A 69 -9.33 2.74 -26.65
N ILE A 70 -8.01 2.60 -26.83
CA ILE A 70 -7.32 1.31 -26.71
C ILE A 70 -7.30 0.87 -25.23
N GLU A 71 -7.01 1.76 -24.29
CA GLU A 71 -7.09 1.49 -22.85
C GLU A 71 -8.48 0.97 -22.45
N GLN A 72 -9.54 1.67 -22.89
CA GLN A 72 -10.91 1.25 -22.63
C GLN A 72 -11.26 -0.11 -23.27
N ALA A 73 -10.81 -0.36 -24.49
CA ALA A 73 -11.07 -1.62 -25.20
C ALA A 73 -10.38 -2.80 -24.49
N LEU A 74 -9.12 -2.66 -24.10
CA LEU A 74 -8.39 -3.69 -23.35
C LEU A 74 -9.04 -3.96 -21.99
N LYS A 75 -9.42 -2.90 -21.28
CA LYS A 75 -10.17 -3.01 -20.02
C LYS A 75 -11.49 -3.80 -20.18
N SER A 76 -12.24 -3.51 -21.26
CA SER A 76 -13.50 -4.24 -21.53
C SER A 76 -13.28 -5.72 -21.84
N ILE A 77 -12.15 -6.08 -22.48
CA ILE A 77 -11.78 -7.48 -22.69
C ILE A 77 -11.46 -8.15 -21.37
N ASP A 78 -10.63 -7.53 -20.53
CA ASP A 78 -10.27 -8.05 -19.22
C ASP A 78 -11.52 -8.23 -18.32
N GLU A 79 -12.45 -7.26 -18.35
CA GLU A 79 -13.73 -7.35 -17.64
C GLU A 79 -14.59 -8.54 -18.15
N ALA A 80 -14.60 -8.81 -19.45
CA ALA A 80 -15.33 -9.94 -20.01
C ALA A 80 -14.70 -11.28 -19.61
N GLU A 81 -13.38 -11.40 -19.64
CA GLU A 81 -12.65 -12.59 -19.17
C GLU A 81 -12.87 -12.82 -17.67
N ASN A 82 -12.84 -11.74 -16.86
CA ASN A 82 -13.12 -11.81 -15.43
C ASN A 82 -14.55 -12.29 -15.14
N LYS A 83 -15.57 -11.84 -15.91
CA LYS A 83 -16.94 -12.33 -15.77
C LYS A 83 -17.06 -13.84 -16.02
N LEU A 84 -16.29 -14.39 -16.95
CA LEU A 84 -16.27 -15.84 -17.17
C LEU A 84 -15.64 -16.60 -16.00
N THR A 85 -14.65 -16.01 -15.35
CA THR A 85 -14.02 -16.55 -14.14
C THR A 85 -15.00 -16.50 -12.96
N GLU A 86 -15.78 -15.42 -12.83
CA GLU A 86 -16.88 -15.29 -11.85
C GLU A 86 -17.95 -16.40 -12.00
N LEU A 87 -18.30 -16.75 -13.24
CA LEU A 87 -19.28 -17.83 -13.51
C LEU A 87 -18.78 -19.23 -13.11
N LYS A 88 -17.48 -19.40 -12.89
CA LYS A 88 -16.89 -20.69 -12.51
C LYS A 88 -16.69 -20.85 -11.00
N ASP A 89 -17.02 -19.83 -10.19
CA ASP A 89 -16.74 -19.77 -8.73
C ASP A 89 -15.32 -20.19 -8.33
N THR A 90 -14.38 -20.12 -9.28
CA THR A 90 -12.98 -20.50 -9.07
C THR A 90 -12.07 -19.28 -9.17
N ALA A 91 -11.64 -18.77 -8.03
CA ALA A 91 -10.54 -17.82 -8.01
C ALA A 91 -9.23 -18.57 -8.25
N THR A 92 -8.46 -18.15 -9.23
CA THR A 92 -7.12 -18.67 -9.53
C THR A 92 -6.18 -17.51 -9.83
N GLY A 93 -4.88 -17.77 -9.78
CA GLY A 93 -3.87 -16.79 -10.13
C GLY A 93 -3.10 -16.25 -8.91
N VAL A 94 -2.68 -15.00 -8.98
CA VAL A 94 -1.81 -14.37 -7.97
C VAL A 94 -2.44 -13.07 -7.51
N ILE A 95 -2.45 -12.82 -6.20
CA ILE A 95 -2.76 -11.52 -5.60
C ILE A 95 -1.50 -10.99 -4.93
N ARG A 96 -1.07 -9.79 -5.32
CA ARG A 96 0.07 -9.08 -4.73
C ARG A 96 -0.45 -8.03 -3.76
N ILE A 97 -0.22 -8.27 -2.47
CA ILE A 97 -0.69 -7.43 -1.37
C ILE A 97 0.49 -6.64 -0.83
N CYS A 98 0.39 -5.31 -0.85
CA CYS A 98 1.38 -4.41 -0.29
C CYS A 98 0.86 -3.85 1.04
N ALA A 99 1.52 -4.18 2.13
CA ALA A 99 1.17 -3.76 3.48
C ALA A 99 2.41 -3.73 4.36
N SER A 100 2.40 -2.93 5.44
CA SER A 100 3.45 -3.06 6.47
C SER A 100 3.31 -4.36 7.25
N ASP A 101 4.41 -4.85 7.83
CA ASP A 101 4.40 -6.02 8.70
C ASP A 101 3.36 -5.89 9.82
N THR A 102 3.25 -4.71 10.40
CA THR A 102 2.26 -4.42 11.45
C THR A 102 0.82 -4.65 10.98
N VAL A 103 0.43 -4.12 9.82
CA VAL A 103 -0.91 -4.33 9.25
C VAL A 103 -1.10 -5.80 8.89
N SER A 104 -0.09 -6.43 8.33
CA SER A 104 -0.12 -7.84 7.98
C SER A 104 -0.36 -8.72 9.20
N THR A 105 0.40 -8.50 10.28
CA THR A 105 0.35 -9.31 11.51
C THR A 105 -0.96 -9.09 12.28
N HIS A 106 -1.39 -7.85 12.45
CA HIS A 106 -2.49 -7.53 13.36
C HIS A 106 -3.87 -7.50 12.69
N PHE A 107 -3.92 -7.36 11.35
CA PHE A 107 -5.19 -7.26 10.63
C PHE A 107 -5.35 -8.32 9.53
N LEU A 108 -4.32 -8.55 8.67
CA LEU A 108 -4.50 -9.39 7.49
C LEU A 108 -4.47 -10.90 7.77
N ILE A 109 -3.84 -11.37 8.83
CA ILE A 109 -3.75 -12.83 9.13
C ILE A 109 -5.13 -13.51 9.16
N PRO A 110 -6.16 -12.99 9.87
CA PRO A 110 -7.49 -13.61 9.86
C PRO A 110 -8.12 -13.64 8.47
N VAL A 111 -7.98 -12.54 7.71
CA VAL A 111 -8.47 -12.43 6.32
C VAL A 111 -7.80 -13.45 5.41
N ILE A 112 -6.46 -13.50 5.46
CA ILE A 112 -5.65 -14.43 4.66
C ILE A 112 -6.04 -15.87 4.95
N LYS A 113 -6.23 -16.22 6.23
CA LYS A 113 -6.66 -17.56 6.62
C LYS A 113 -8.00 -17.92 5.99
N LYS A 114 -9.03 -17.09 6.17
CA LYS A 114 -10.37 -17.29 5.59
C LYS A 114 -10.31 -17.38 4.06
N TYR A 115 -9.51 -16.50 3.45
CA TYR A 115 -9.36 -16.46 1.99
C TYR A 115 -8.69 -17.72 1.45
N HIS A 116 -7.59 -18.15 2.05
CA HIS A 116 -6.85 -19.35 1.63
C HIS A 116 -7.67 -20.65 1.81
N GLU A 117 -8.50 -20.72 2.87
CA GLU A 117 -9.42 -21.85 3.07
C GLU A 117 -10.48 -21.91 1.97
N LYS A 118 -10.99 -20.77 1.50
CA LYS A 118 -12.02 -20.68 0.45
C LYS A 118 -11.45 -20.80 -0.98
N TYR A 119 -10.25 -20.27 -1.20
CA TYR A 119 -9.60 -20.16 -2.51
C TYR A 119 -8.17 -20.70 -2.48
N PRO A 120 -7.97 -22.03 -2.29
CA PRO A 120 -6.63 -22.61 -2.11
C PRO A 120 -5.73 -22.51 -3.35
N ASP A 121 -6.33 -22.35 -4.56
CA ASP A 121 -5.59 -22.25 -5.83
C ASP A 121 -5.10 -20.82 -6.13
N VAL A 122 -5.36 -19.85 -5.24
CA VAL A 122 -4.83 -18.48 -5.37
C VAL A 122 -3.53 -18.34 -4.60
N ASN A 123 -2.49 -17.93 -5.30
CA ASN A 123 -1.21 -17.61 -4.68
C ASN A 123 -1.23 -16.18 -4.12
N LEU A 124 -0.98 -16.02 -2.83
CA LEU A 124 -0.88 -14.71 -2.16
C LEU A 124 0.58 -14.33 -2.00
N ILE A 125 0.97 -13.16 -2.52
CA ILE A 125 2.29 -12.57 -2.34
C ILE A 125 2.13 -11.35 -1.44
N LEU A 126 2.64 -11.44 -0.21
CA LEU A 126 2.68 -10.32 0.72
C LEU A 126 4.01 -9.60 0.59
N GLN A 127 3.96 -8.33 0.27
CA GLN A 127 5.10 -7.46 0.18
C GLN A 127 5.10 -6.49 1.37
N ASN A 128 6.14 -6.57 2.19
CA ASN A 128 6.33 -5.59 3.26
C ASN A 128 6.73 -4.24 2.67
N CYS A 129 5.88 -3.24 2.85
CA CYS A 129 6.03 -1.91 2.27
C CYS A 129 5.61 -0.82 3.26
N THR A 130 6.32 0.30 3.26
CA THR A 130 5.83 1.56 3.81
C THR A 130 4.67 2.09 2.94
N SER A 131 3.89 3.06 3.44
CA SER A 131 2.81 3.67 2.65
C SER A 131 3.31 4.30 1.33
N ALA A 132 4.49 4.92 1.35
CA ALA A 132 5.08 5.51 0.15
C ALA A 132 5.47 4.43 -0.88
N GLU A 133 6.10 3.35 -0.45
CA GLU A 133 6.44 2.22 -1.32
C GLU A 133 5.18 1.53 -1.85
N THR A 134 4.14 1.37 -1.03
CA THR A 134 2.85 0.82 -1.45
C THR A 134 2.25 1.65 -2.58
N ILE A 135 2.26 2.98 -2.49
CA ILE A 135 1.81 3.87 -3.56
C ILE A 135 2.62 3.64 -4.84
N GLU A 136 3.94 3.54 -4.75
CA GLU A 136 4.80 3.30 -5.92
C GLU A 136 4.57 1.90 -6.54
N TYR A 137 4.32 0.87 -5.73
CA TYR A 137 3.96 -0.46 -6.22
C TYR A 137 2.62 -0.46 -6.95
N LEU A 138 1.59 0.21 -6.40
CA LEU A 138 0.29 0.34 -7.04
C LEU A 138 0.36 1.15 -8.33
N LYS A 139 1.09 2.27 -8.37
CA LYS A 139 1.32 3.07 -9.58
C LYS A 139 2.01 2.27 -10.68
N GLY A 140 2.96 1.42 -10.32
CA GLY A 140 3.74 0.60 -11.24
C GLY A 140 3.04 -0.70 -11.64
N ASN A 141 1.79 -0.93 -11.23
CA ASN A 141 1.03 -2.18 -11.43
C ASN A 141 1.80 -3.41 -10.92
N LYS A 142 2.60 -3.24 -9.87
CA LYS A 142 3.36 -4.32 -9.20
C LYS A 142 2.62 -4.89 -8.00
N GLY A 143 1.63 -4.16 -7.47
CA GLY A 143 0.72 -4.55 -6.41
C GLY A 143 -0.73 -4.49 -6.89
N ASP A 144 -1.52 -5.44 -6.46
CA ASP A 144 -2.95 -5.53 -6.80
C ASP A 144 -3.81 -4.86 -5.72
N ILE A 145 -3.36 -4.91 -4.46
CA ILE A 145 -4.02 -4.33 -3.28
C ILE A 145 -2.97 -3.66 -2.40
N GLY A 146 -3.26 -2.50 -1.86
CA GLY A 146 -2.40 -1.78 -0.92
C GLY A 146 -3.11 -1.38 0.36
N PHE A 147 -2.41 -1.50 1.49
CA PHE A 147 -2.84 -1.01 2.80
C PHE A 147 -1.95 0.15 3.22
N LEU A 148 -2.57 1.30 3.49
CA LEU A 148 -1.88 2.58 3.64
C LEU A 148 -2.26 3.26 4.96
N ASN A 149 -1.29 3.86 5.63
CA ASN A 149 -1.59 4.79 6.71
C ASN A 149 -2.14 6.10 6.13
N LEU A 150 -3.33 6.51 6.59
CA LEU A 150 -3.98 7.75 6.19
C LEU A 150 -3.60 8.92 7.13
N PRO A 151 -3.60 10.18 6.64
CA PRO A 151 -3.99 10.59 5.29
C PRO A 151 -2.89 10.35 4.24
N ILE A 152 -3.32 10.21 2.98
CA ILE A 152 -2.44 10.15 1.80
C ILE A 152 -2.92 11.16 0.75
N ASP A 153 -2.07 11.47 -0.21
CA ASP A 153 -2.50 12.11 -1.45
C ASP A 153 -3.15 11.04 -2.36
N ASP A 154 -4.48 11.06 -2.44
CA ASP A 154 -5.31 10.13 -3.20
C ASP A 154 -5.21 10.30 -4.73
N SER A 155 -4.51 11.35 -5.19
CA SER A 155 -4.26 11.58 -6.62
C SER A 155 -3.52 10.42 -7.30
N TYR A 156 -2.83 9.59 -6.54
CA TYR A 156 -1.96 8.54 -7.04
C TYR A 156 -2.59 7.14 -7.09
N VAL A 157 -3.54 6.85 -6.20
CA VAL A 157 -4.19 5.54 -6.09
C VAL A 157 -5.70 5.72 -5.96
N ASN A 158 -6.44 4.62 -6.08
CA ASN A 158 -7.87 4.59 -5.81
C ASN A 158 -8.09 4.09 -4.38
N LEU A 159 -8.31 5.02 -3.43
CA LEU A 159 -8.66 4.69 -2.06
C LEU A 159 -10.11 4.19 -2.03
N LEU A 160 -10.33 2.93 -1.64
CA LEU A 160 -11.66 2.31 -1.60
C LEU A 160 -12.37 2.59 -0.28
N SER A 161 -11.70 2.30 0.83
CA SER A 161 -12.31 2.38 2.16
C SER A 161 -11.28 2.63 3.25
N THR A 162 -11.76 3.12 4.37
CA THR A 162 -11.03 3.13 5.64
C THR A 162 -11.33 1.84 6.36
N ILE A 163 -10.29 1.08 6.69
CA ILE A 163 -10.41 -0.26 7.26
C ILE A 163 -10.41 -0.22 8.79
N MET A 164 -9.49 0.55 9.38
CA MET A 164 -9.29 0.53 10.82
C MET A 164 -8.82 1.90 11.32
N PRO A 165 -9.48 2.50 12.33
CA PRO A 165 -8.93 3.66 13.03
C PRO A 165 -7.72 3.24 13.86
N LEU A 166 -6.74 4.13 13.99
CA LEU A 166 -5.55 3.97 14.81
C LEU A 166 -5.46 5.09 15.84
N HIS A 167 -5.34 4.71 17.10
CA HIS A 167 -5.17 5.64 18.22
C HIS A 167 -3.75 5.49 18.75
N ASP A 168 -2.86 6.35 18.26
CA ASP A 168 -1.49 6.37 18.75
C ASP A 168 -1.46 6.77 20.22
N THR A 169 -0.68 6.06 21.02
CA THR A 169 -0.49 6.33 22.44
C THR A 169 0.94 6.05 22.85
N PHE A 170 1.33 6.53 24.02
CA PHE A 170 2.60 6.18 24.62
C PHE A 170 2.39 5.05 25.63
N VAL A 171 3.30 4.08 25.60
CA VAL A 171 3.26 2.93 26.53
C VAL A 171 4.65 2.71 27.12
N ALA A 172 4.68 2.21 28.34
CA ALA A 172 5.91 1.87 29.04
C ALA A 172 5.69 0.75 30.07
N SER A 173 6.78 0.11 30.51
CA SER A 173 6.77 -0.80 31.63
C SER A 173 6.65 -0.06 32.97
N ASP A 174 6.54 -0.80 34.06
CA ASP A 174 6.47 -0.28 35.43
C ASP A 174 7.66 0.58 35.84
N LYS A 175 8.78 0.52 35.13
CA LYS A 175 9.95 1.38 35.35
C LYS A 175 9.62 2.86 35.24
N PHE A 176 8.58 3.24 34.49
CA PHE A 176 8.13 4.60 34.27
C PHE A 176 6.73 4.84 34.88
N SER A 177 6.46 4.17 36.02
CA SER A 177 5.16 4.20 36.70
C SER A 177 4.71 5.61 37.12
N GLU A 178 5.65 6.54 37.32
CA GLU A 178 5.36 7.95 37.61
C GLU A 178 4.65 8.71 36.48
N LEU A 179 4.63 8.12 35.26
CA LEU A 179 3.93 8.67 34.11
C LEU A 179 2.57 8.02 33.85
N THR A 180 2.27 6.87 34.48
CA THR A 180 1.08 6.08 34.19
C THR A 180 -0.08 6.34 35.14
N GLY A 181 0.14 7.06 36.24
CA GLY A 181 -0.87 7.32 37.30
C GLY A 181 -1.87 8.44 36.98
N GLY A 182 -1.73 9.12 35.83
CA GLY A 182 -2.58 10.26 35.45
C GLY A 182 -2.30 10.73 34.05
N THR A 183 -2.80 11.93 33.70
CA THR A 183 -2.52 12.57 32.42
C THR A 183 -1.26 13.45 32.55
N VAL A 184 -0.32 13.31 31.64
CA VAL A 184 0.91 14.08 31.59
C VAL A 184 0.93 15.02 30.37
N GLY A 185 1.51 16.21 30.50
CA GLY A 185 1.72 17.08 29.34
C GLY A 185 2.63 16.40 28.33
N LEU A 186 2.25 16.42 27.04
CA LEU A 186 3.01 15.77 25.96
C LEU A 186 4.49 16.22 25.96
N GLY A 187 4.75 17.51 26.21
CA GLY A 187 6.09 18.06 26.29
C GLY A 187 6.97 17.46 27.40
N LYS A 188 6.38 16.86 28.43
CA LYS A 188 7.16 16.20 29.50
C LYS A 188 7.93 15.00 28.98
N LEU A 189 7.38 14.30 27.95
CA LEU A 189 7.98 13.11 27.38
C LEU A 189 9.33 13.37 26.68
N GLN A 190 9.65 14.61 26.33
CA GLN A 190 10.97 15.00 25.80
C GLN A 190 12.15 14.70 26.74
N HIS A 191 11.88 14.52 28.02
CA HIS A 191 12.88 14.29 29.05
C HIS A 191 13.07 12.81 29.40
N TYR A 192 12.43 11.92 28.63
CA TYR A 192 12.48 10.48 28.84
C TYR A 192 13.03 9.76 27.59
N PRO A 193 13.62 8.58 27.75
CA PRO A 193 14.07 7.79 26.61
C PRO A 193 12.89 7.36 25.75
N LEU A 194 12.75 7.96 24.56
CA LEU A 194 11.68 7.65 23.61
C LEU A 194 12.14 6.57 22.63
N LEU A 195 11.25 5.61 22.38
CA LEU A 195 11.36 4.59 21.35
C LEU A 195 10.36 4.90 20.25
N MET A 196 10.81 5.07 19.03
CA MET A 196 9.93 5.44 17.93
C MET A 196 10.32 4.70 16.65
N LEU A 197 9.37 4.60 15.73
CA LEU A 197 9.64 4.09 14.38
C LEU A 197 10.56 5.05 13.62
N GLU A 198 11.21 4.55 12.58
CA GLU A 198 12.03 5.33 11.67
C GLU A 198 11.26 6.51 11.06
N LEU A 199 11.95 7.62 10.79
CA LEU A 199 11.33 8.84 10.23
C LEU A 199 10.71 8.63 8.84
N SER A 200 11.13 7.60 8.12
CA SER A 200 10.56 7.20 6.82
C SER A 200 9.10 6.74 6.92
N THR A 201 8.64 6.34 8.12
CA THR A 201 7.27 5.82 8.31
C THR A 201 6.24 6.93 8.43
N ALA A 202 5.07 6.75 7.82
CA ALA A 202 3.94 7.68 7.92
C ALA A 202 3.49 7.87 9.38
N THR A 203 3.55 6.83 10.21
CA THR A 203 3.27 6.89 11.66
C THR A 203 4.18 7.90 12.36
N ARG A 204 5.50 7.76 12.17
CA ARG A 204 6.47 8.67 12.79
C ARG A 204 6.27 10.10 12.32
N GLN A 205 6.07 10.32 11.02
CA GLN A 205 5.86 11.65 10.45
C GLN A 205 4.63 12.33 11.05
N ALA A 206 3.49 11.61 11.17
CA ALA A 206 2.28 12.15 11.75
C ALA A 206 2.48 12.62 13.20
N ILE A 207 3.13 11.80 14.03
CA ILE A 207 3.39 12.11 15.44
C ILE A 207 4.33 13.31 15.58
N VAL A 208 5.42 13.34 14.81
CA VAL A 208 6.41 14.44 14.86
C VAL A 208 5.78 15.74 14.35
N THR A 209 5.02 15.69 13.26
CA THR A 209 4.33 16.87 12.73
C THR A 209 3.34 17.44 13.75
N PHE A 210 2.57 16.59 14.42
CA PHE A 210 1.64 17.01 15.45
C PHE A 210 2.39 17.64 16.65
N ALA A 211 3.39 16.97 17.20
CA ALA A 211 4.17 17.50 18.31
C ALA A 211 4.84 18.84 17.97
N HIS A 212 5.41 18.93 16.75
CA HIS A 212 6.06 20.15 16.27
C HIS A 212 5.07 21.32 16.14
N SER A 213 3.81 21.07 15.74
CA SER A 213 2.78 22.11 15.68
C SER A 213 2.46 22.73 17.04
N LEU A 214 2.81 22.04 18.13
CA LEU A 214 2.67 22.48 19.52
C LEU A 214 3.98 23.05 20.10
N GLY A 215 5.03 23.17 19.28
CA GLY A 215 6.35 23.58 19.73
C GLY A 215 7.11 22.51 20.54
N ILE A 216 6.68 21.24 20.43
CA ILE A 216 7.27 20.11 21.14
C ILE A 216 8.16 19.31 20.18
N HIS A 217 9.41 19.05 20.60
CA HIS A 217 10.39 18.32 19.80
C HIS A 217 10.65 16.94 20.42
N LEU A 218 9.99 15.91 19.89
CA LEU A 218 10.18 14.52 20.31
C LEU A 218 11.43 13.94 19.63
N HIS A 219 12.48 13.72 20.39
CA HIS A 219 13.72 13.09 19.94
C HIS A 219 13.78 11.66 20.48
N PRO A 220 13.73 10.62 19.62
CA PRO A 220 13.90 9.25 20.06
C PRO A 220 15.35 9.02 20.49
N GLU A 221 15.52 8.24 21.56
CA GLU A 221 16.82 7.69 21.91
C GLU A 221 17.14 6.43 21.10
N ILE A 222 16.10 5.69 20.72
CA ILE A 222 16.21 4.50 19.86
C ILE A 222 15.17 4.59 18.73
N GLU A 223 15.63 4.46 17.50
CA GLU A 223 14.80 4.31 16.31
C GLU A 223 14.82 2.87 15.81
N VAL A 224 13.66 2.32 15.48
CA VAL A 224 13.51 0.96 15.00
C VAL A 224 12.58 0.88 13.78
N ALA A 225 12.80 -0.11 12.91
CA ALA A 225 11.91 -0.36 11.78
C ALA A 225 10.69 -1.23 12.15
N SER A 226 10.80 -2.05 13.23
CA SER A 226 9.78 -3.02 13.64
C SER A 226 9.04 -2.54 14.88
N LEU A 227 7.70 -2.59 14.82
CA LEU A 227 6.83 -2.27 15.94
C LEU A 227 6.97 -3.34 17.04
N GLU A 228 7.09 -4.61 16.68
CA GLU A 228 7.27 -5.72 17.61
C GLU A 228 8.55 -5.56 18.42
N LEU A 229 9.65 -5.16 17.78
CA LEU A 229 10.90 -4.86 18.48
C LEU A 229 10.72 -3.69 19.44
N MET A 230 9.98 -2.65 19.04
CA MET A 230 9.71 -1.49 19.88
C MET A 230 8.90 -1.87 21.13
N VAL A 231 7.90 -2.77 20.98
CA VAL A 231 7.11 -3.35 22.09
C VAL A 231 8.03 -4.08 23.06
N GLU A 232 8.90 -4.95 22.58
CA GLU A 232 9.83 -5.70 23.43
C GLU A 232 10.82 -4.79 24.16
N LEU A 233 11.34 -3.76 23.52
CA LEU A 233 12.20 -2.76 24.16
C LEU A 233 11.46 -2.03 25.29
N ALA A 234 10.20 -1.64 25.07
CA ALA A 234 9.37 -0.97 26.07
C ALA A 234 9.07 -1.89 27.26
N LYS A 235 8.72 -3.18 27.04
CA LYS A 235 8.50 -4.19 28.07
C LYS A 235 9.74 -4.38 28.95
N ASN A 236 10.91 -4.35 28.36
CA ASN A 236 12.19 -4.45 29.07
C ASN A 236 12.63 -3.14 29.76
N GLY A 237 11.80 -2.10 29.74
CA GLY A 237 12.07 -0.85 30.45
C GLY A 237 13.20 -0.02 29.84
N ILE A 238 13.48 -0.20 28.56
CA ILE A 238 14.51 0.56 27.83
C ILE A 238 14.04 2.01 27.61
N GLY A 239 12.72 2.18 27.32
CA GLY A 239 12.15 3.50 27.07
C GLY A 239 10.62 3.47 26.97
N ILE A 240 10.08 4.62 26.57
CA ILE A 240 8.66 4.85 26.33
C ILE A 240 8.42 4.70 24.82
N ALA A 241 7.55 3.79 24.42
CA ALA A 241 7.22 3.54 23.02
C ALA A 241 5.96 4.31 22.59
N CYS A 242 5.99 4.90 21.40
CA CYS A 242 4.82 5.49 20.76
C CYS A 242 4.23 4.51 19.76
N ILE A 243 3.05 3.97 20.05
CA ILE A 243 2.46 2.81 19.36
C ILE A 243 0.95 3.00 19.22
N PRO A 244 0.31 2.55 18.11
CA PRO A 244 -1.14 2.44 18.06
C PRO A 244 -1.66 1.47 19.12
N ARG A 245 -2.62 1.93 19.92
CA ARG A 245 -3.20 1.17 21.04
C ARG A 245 -3.76 -0.18 20.61
N GLU A 246 -4.27 -0.23 19.36
CA GLU A 246 -4.86 -1.41 18.76
C GLU A 246 -3.88 -2.60 18.69
N PHE A 247 -2.59 -2.30 18.58
CA PHE A 247 -1.54 -3.31 18.37
C PHE A 247 -0.87 -3.78 19.67
N VAL A 248 -1.22 -3.19 20.81
CA VAL A 248 -0.68 -3.55 22.13
C VAL A 248 -1.77 -3.88 23.16
N LYS A 249 -2.98 -4.24 22.68
CA LYS A 249 -4.13 -4.57 23.54
C LYS A 249 -3.81 -5.68 24.53
N LYS A 250 -3.04 -6.69 24.10
CA LYS A 250 -2.64 -7.83 24.92
C LYS A 250 -1.73 -7.38 26.06
N GLU A 251 -0.67 -6.63 25.75
CA GLU A 251 0.31 -6.15 26.71
C GLU A 251 -0.32 -5.18 27.72
N LEU A 252 -1.26 -4.35 27.28
CA LEU A 252 -2.04 -3.48 28.15
C LEU A 252 -2.98 -4.28 29.07
N ALA A 253 -3.63 -5.33 28.54
CA ALA A 253 -4.54 -6.18 29.32
C ALA A 253 -3.80 -7.04 30.36
N THR A 254 -2.60 -7.52 30.03
CA THR A 254 -1.76 -8.29 30.96
C THR A 254 -1.01 -7.41 31.96
N GLY A 255 -0.94 -6.10 31.72
CA GLY A 255 -0.18 -5.15 32.55
C GLY A 255 1.33 -5.16 32.29
N GLU A 256 1.81 -5.89 31.27
CA GLU A 256 3.22 -5.85 30.85
C GLU A 256 3.63 -4.46 30.37
N LEU A 257 2.68 -3.75 29.74
CA LEU A 257 2.80 -2.34 29.39
C LEU A 257 1.63 -1.57 30.02
N LYS A 258 1.90 -0.31 30.33
CA LYS A 258 0.90 0.64 30.83
C LYS A 258 0.83 1.84 29.90
N GLU A 259 -0.39 2.30 29.66
CA GLU A 259 -0.64 3.48 28.83
C GLU A 259 -0.27 4.76 29.59
N ILE A 260 0.41 5.65 28.90
CA ILE A 260 0.72 7.01 29.36
C ILE A 260 -0.24 7.96 28.62
N LYS A 261 -1.25 8.43 29.34
CA LYS A 261 -2.21 9.41 28.80
C LYS A 261 -1.54 10.78 28.68
N THR A 262 -1.63 11.39 27.52
CA THR A 262 -1.05 12.72 27.27
C THR A 262 -2.11 13.80 27.06
N ASP A 263 -1.74 15.03 27.38
CA ASP A 263 -2.49 16.24 27.04
C ASP A 263 -1.54 17.19 26.26
N PRO A 264 -1.87 17.54 25.01
CA PRO A 264 -3.00 16.98 24.24
C PRO A 264 -2.77 15.50 23.85
N THR A 265 -3.88 14.82 23.54
CA THR A 265 -3.85 13.46 22.97
C THR A 265 -3.34 13.50 21.53
N LEU A 266 -2.70 12.44 21.08
CA LEU A 266 -2.29 12.30 19.68
C LEU A 266 -3.53 12.20 18.76
N PRO A 267 -3.45 12.73 17.52
CA PRO A 267 -4.56 12.65 16.57
C PRO A 267 -4.82 11.22 16.13
N THR A 268 -6.10 10.89 15.94
CA THR A 268 -6.50 9.61 15.37
C THR A 268 -6.09 9.56 13.90
N ARG A 269 -5.52 8.42 13.50
CA ARG A 269 -5.18 8.08 12.12
C ARG A 269 -6.03 6.89 11.68
N ALA A 270 -5.82 6.40 10.47
CA ALA A 270 -6.50 5.21 9.99
C ALA A 270 -5.63 4.42 9.01
N ILE A 271 -6.00 3.15 8.82
CA ILE A 271 -5.52 2.34 7.69
C ILE A 271 -6.58 2.39 6.61
N GLY A 272 -6.17 2.68 5.38
CA GLY A 272 -6.99 2.64 4.20
C GLY A 272 -6.60 1.49 3.28
N LEU A 273 -7.58 0.97 2.54
CA LEU A 273 -7.40 0.02 1.45
C LEU A 273 -7.43 0.76 0.13
N ALA A 274 -6.42 0.54 -0.69
CA ALA A 274 -6.25 1.18 -1.98
C ALA A 274 -5.93 0.20 -3.10
N LEU A 275 -6.28 0.60 -4.32
CA LEU A 275 -6.04 -0.14 -5.56
C LEU A 275 -5.27 0.72 -6.57
N PRO A 276 -4.65 0.11 -7.59
CA PRO A 276 -4.14 0.83 -8.74
C PRO A 276 -5.24 1.66 -9.41
N LYS A 277 -4.90 2.81 -9.98
CA LYS A 277 -5.82 3.60 -10.79
C LYS A 277 -5.99 3.00 -12.17
N GLY A 278 -7.25 2.80 -12.57
CA GLY A 278 -7.62 2.48 -13.95
C GLY A 278 -7.57 1.02 -14.35
N ASP A 279 -7.11 0.12 -13.51
CA ASP A 279 -7.05 -1.30 -13.84
C ASP A 279 -8.35 -2.03 -13.48
N ALA A 280 -8.70 -3.05 -14.26
CA ALA A 280 -9.81 -3.94 -13.96
C ALA A 280 -9.43 -4.82 -12.75
N ILE A 281 -10.34 -4.90 -11.78
CA ILE A 281 -10.15 -5.73 -10.59
C ILE A 281 -10.50 -7.18 -10.97
N THR A 282 -9.56 -8.12 -10.77
CA THR A 282 -9.82 -9.56 -10.99
C THR A 282 -10.84 -10.09 -9.99
N PHE A 283 -11.49 -11.22 -10.32
CA PHE A 283 -12.39 -11.89 -9.39
C PHE A 283 -11.70 -12.23 -8.06
N ALA A 284 -10.49 -12.76 -8.10
CA ALA A 284 -9.71 -13.10 -6.92
C ALA A 284 -9.49 -11.88 -6.00
N VAL A 285 -9.08 -10.74 -6.58
CA VAL A 285 -8.88 -9.48 -5.84
C VAL A 285 -10.19 -8.98 -5.23
N ARG A 286 -11.30 -9.04 -5.98
CA ARG A 286 -12.62 -8.60 -5.51
C ARG A 286 -13.11 -9.42 -4.30
N GLU A 287 -12.96 -10.73 -4.36
CA GLU A 287 -13.34 -11.62 -3.26
C GLU A 287 -12.45 -11.41 -2.03
N PHE A 288 -11.16 -11.10 -2.22
CA PHE A 288 -10.28 -10.73 -1.12
C PHE A 288 -10.73 -9.42 -0.45
N ILE A 289 -11.08 -8.40 -1.24
CA ILE A 289 -11.60 -7.12 -0.73
C ILE A 289 -12.86 -7.32 0.10
N LYS A 290 -13.82 -8.13 -0.38
CA LYS A 290 -15.04 -8.43 0.39
C LYS A 290 -14.72 -9.02 1.78
N MET A 291 -13.76 -9.95 1.86
CA MET A 291 -13.35 -10.53 3.14
C MET A 291 -12.64 -9.51 4.04
N VAL A 292 -11.90 -8.56 3.47
CA VAL A 292 -11.32 -7.44 4.22
C VAL A 292 -12.43 -6.58 4.82
N GLU A 293 -13.47 -6.24 4.03
CA GLU A 293 -14.62 -5.42 4.47
C GLU A 293 -15.43 -6.14 5.55
N GLU A 294 -15.68 -7.44 5.40
CA GLU A 294 -16.35 -8.27 6.41
C GLU A 294 -15.57 -8.34 7.73
N GLU A 295 -14.24 -8.37 7.68
CA GLU A 295 -13.40 -8.37 8.89
C GLU A 295 -13.39 -7.00 9.58
N THR A 296 -13.58 -5.92 8.83
CA THR A 296 -13.64 -4.55 9.37
C THR A 296 -14.93 -4.28 10.16
N GLU A 297 -16.03 -4.96 9.80
CA GLU A 297 -17.33 -4.80 10.46
C GLU A 297 -17.47 -5.61 11.77
N ASN A 298 -16.55 -6.55 12.03
CA ASN A 298 -16.53 -7.40 13.23
C ASN A 298 -15.59 -6.84 14.33
#